data_828fb5d5aa23874400279ef91f281268
#
_entry.id   828fb5d5aa23874400279ef91f281268
#
_cell.length_a   1.000
_cell.length_b   1.000
_cell.length_c   1.000
_cell.angle_alpha   90.00
_cell.angle_beta   90.00
_cell.angle_gamma   90.00
#
_symmetry.space_group_name_H-M   'P 1'
#
loop_
_entity.id
_entity.type
_entity.pdbx_description
1 polymer ?
#
loop_
_entity_poly.entity_id
_entity_poly.type
_entity_poly.pdbx_seq_one_letter_code
_entity_poly.pdbx_strand_id
1 'polypeptide(L)'
;MTIDSDSTRPRPTKSRMSETMPQPPNAPLSDADSKVFDDWVAQGAPPGAACASGSDGGAVDGSINANCTPDVELASPDTWTQPTDSADDYICYGVDVPVTEKRQAIAFLPRIDNKQIVHHILLFQAPKAVSSKPASCAFGGERDWKIIYGWAPGGQAVELPPEAGFPMDATAHYVVQVHYNNARGLVGQTDRSGVSLCTTNKIRPNDADVLAFGSMNFSVPPMSTKDITCNLQVPSGLPDIHLVAAFPHMHEYGTTISTTSKGVDLGSVANWNFNNQPWFPVDHVVKAGDTVTTRCAWKNPGNQPISFGEKTGDEMCFSFTMYYPKITNPQWNWAVPAAISKCTNTPTP
;
A
#
# COMPACT_ATOMS: atom_id res chain seq x y z
N MET A 1 -2.53 -20.35 -27.96
CA MET A 1 -3.71 -19.66 -27.45
C MET A 1 -4.60 -19.33 -28.61
N THR A 2 -5.70 -20.05 -28.78
CA THR A 2 -6.69 -19.84 -29.84
C THR A 2 -7.58 -18.70 -29.42
N ILE A 3 -7.54 -17.60 -30.17
CA ILE A 3 -8.44 -16.46 -29.99
C ILE A 3 -9.82 -16.92 -30.47
N ASP A 4 -10.77 -16.96 -29.56
CA ASP A 4 -12.17 -17.27 -29.84
C ASP A 4 -12.79 -16.11 -30.63
N SER A 5 -13.19 -16.37 -31.88
CA SER A 5 -13.79 -15.40 -32.79
C SER A 5 -15.31 -15.29 -32.55
N ASP A 6 -15.72 -14.89 -31.36
CA ASP A 6 -17.13 -14.55 -31.12
C ASP A 6 -17.47 -13.18 -31.75
N SER A 7 -18.01 -13.22 -32.96
CA SER A 7 -18.39 -12.05 -33.76
C SER A 7 -19.69 -11.35 -33.29
N THR A 8 -20.27 -11.73 -32.17
CA THR A 8 -21.59 -11.26 -31.72
C THR A 8 -21.53 -10.13 -30.67
N ARG A 9 -20.36 -9.79 -30.13
CA ARG A 9 -20.21 -8.65 -29.21
C ARG A 9 -20.10 -7.34 -30.00
N PRO A 10 -20.90 -6.31 -29.70
CA PRO A 10 -20.76 -5.00 -30.34
C PRO A 10 -19.37 -4.43 -30.00
N ARG A 11 -18.59 -4.08 -31.02
CA ARG A 11 -17.31 -3.41 -30.84
C ARG A 11 -17.55 -2.07 -30.10
N PRO A 12 -16.71 -1.71 -29.15
CA PRO A 12 -16.85 -0.43 -28.47
C PRO A 12 -16.73 0.70 -29.48
N THR A 13 -17.73 1.59 -29.50
CA THR A 13 -17.73 2.77 -30.34
C THR A 13 -17.01 3.92 -29.65
N LYS A 14 -16.46 4.86 -30.42
CA LYS A 14 -15.74 6.07 -29.98
C LYS A 14 -16.44 6.79 -28.80
N SER A 15 -17.78 6.90 -28.84
CA SER A 15 -18.56 7.57 -27.79
C SER A 15 -18.51 6.86 -26.43
N ARG A 16 -18.43 5.52 -26.42
CA ARG A 16 -18.37 4.75 -25.15
C ARG A 16 -17.00 4.81 -24.48
N MET A 17 -15.92 4.91 -25.25
CA MET A 17 -14.58 4.95 -24.67
C MET A 17 -14.21 6.34 -24.13
N SER A 18 -14.66 7.42 -24.78
CA SER A 18 -14.43 8.78 -24.27
C SER A 18 -15.23 9.10 -23.01
N GLU A 19 -16.31 8.36 -22.73
CA GLU A 19 -17.15 8.55 -21.54
C GLU A 19 -16.76 7.66 -20.36
N THR A 20 -16.02 6.58 -20.60
CA THR A 20 -15.76 5.53 -19.58
C THR A 20 -14.29 5.22 -19.32
N MET A 21 -13.37 5.77 -20.09
CA MET A 21 -11.93 5.48 -19.95
C MET A 21 -11.08 6.76 -20.08
N PRO A 22 -10.11 6.98 -19.21
CA PRO A 22 -9.91 6.29 -17.93
C PRO A 22 -11.04 6.58 -16.94
N GLN A 23 -11.30 5.67 -16.03
CA GLN A 23 -12.34 5.88 -15.00
C GLN A 23 -12.04 7.10 -14.13
N PRO A 24 -13.06 7.88 -13.72
CA PRO A 24 -12.86 8.93 -12.72
C PRO A 24 -12.07 8.38 -11.49
N PRO A 25 -11.16 9.18 -10.89
CA PRO A 25 -11.01 10.64 -11.05
C PRO A 25 -10.06 11.08 -12.17
N ASN A 26 -9.56 10.17 -13.00
CA ASN A 26 -8.62 10.53 -14.06
C ASN A 26 -9.28 11.39 -15.13
N ALA A 27 -8.53 12.35 -15.66
CA ALA A 27 -9.03 13.17 -16.75
C ALA A 27 -9.34 12.29 -17.98
N PRO A 28 -10.39 12.58 -18.76
CA PRO A 28 -10.64 11.89 -20.02
C PRO A 28 -9.39 11.94 -20.92
N LEU A 29 -9.21 10.90 -21.73
CA LEU A 29 -8.16 10.90 -22.75
C LEU A 29 -8.25 12.16 -23.62
N SER A 30 -7.09 12.75 -23.92
CA SER A 30 -7.04 13.85 -24.88
C SER A 30 -7.54 13.39 -26.26
N ASP A 31 -8.01 14.31 -27.08
CA ASP A 31 -8.41 14.00 -28.49
C ASP A 31 -7.24 13.36 -29.25
N ALA A 32 -6.01 13.76 -28.95
CA ALA A 32 -4.80 13.20 -29.56
C ALA A 32 -4.59 11.74 -29.15
N ASP A 33 -4.72 11.42 -27.85
CA ASP A 33 -4.56 10.06 -27.36
C ASP A 33 -5.71 9.15 -27.82
N SER A 34 -6.93 9.67 -27.83
CA SER A 34 -8.11 8.98 -28.38
C SER A 34 -7.90 8.64 -29.84
N LYS A 35 -7.32 9.58 -30.62
CA LYS A 35 -7.03 9.34 -32.04
C LYS A 35 -5.99 8.26 -32.25
N VAL A 36 -4.94 8.20 -31.46
CA VAL A 36 -3.92 7.13 -31.53
C VAL A 36 -4.58 5.77 -31.32
N PHE A 37 -5.48 5.67 -30.36
CA PHE A 37 -6.22 4.43 -30.10
C PHE A 37 -7.17 4.07 -31.24
N ASP A 38 -7.93 5.05 -31.76
CA ASP A 38 -8.84 4.87 -32.91
C ASP A 38 -8.07 4.38 -34.15
N ASP A 39 -6.90 4.98 -34.41
CA ASP A 39 -6.04 4.61 -35.56
C ASP A 39 -5.49 3.18 -35.39
N TRP A 40 -5.10 2.77 -34.17
CA TRP A 40 -4.66 1.41 -33.87
C TRP A 40 -5.78 0.39 -34.07
N VAL A 41 -7.00 0.70 -33.60
CA VAL A 41 -8.19 -0.16 -33.80
C VAL A 41 -8.55 -0.25 -35.28
N ALA A 42 -8.48 0.87 -36.02
CA ALA A 42 -8.77 0.89 -37.48
C ALA A 42 -7.78 0.04 -38.29
N GLN A 43 -6.55 -0.14 -37.79
CA GLN A 43 -5.54 -1.01 -38.36
C GLN A 43 -5.73 -2.50 -38.01
N GLY A 44 -6.84 -2.84 -37.33
CA GLY A 44 -7.13 -4.23 -36.91
C GLY A 44 -6.52 -4.60 -35.58
N ALA A 45 -6.14 -3.60 -34.76
CA ALA A 45 -5.51 -3.78 -33.45
C ALA A 45 -4.28 -4.74 -33.52
N PRO A 46 -3.30 -4.47 -34.38
CA PRO A 46 -2.14 -5.32 -34.51
C PRO A 46 -1.42 -5.42 -33.15
N PRO A 47 -0.89 -6.60 -32.78
CA PRO A 47 -0.05 -6.70 -31.59
C PRO A 47 1.17 -5.81 -31.79
N GLY A 48 1.55 -5.08 -30.75
CA GLY A 48 2.81 -4.35 -30.71
C GLY A 48 4.02 -5.27 -30.97
N ALA A 49 5.15 -4.68 -31.37
CA ALA A 49 6.39 -5.44 -31.38
C ALA A 49 6.61 -6.08 -29.99
N ALA A 50 7.07 -7.33 -29.98
CA ALA A 50 7.45 -7.96 -28.70
C ALA A 50 8.45 -7.04 -27.99
N CYS A 51 8.14 -6.66 -26.75
CA CYS A 51 9.05 -5.85 -25.96
C CYS A 51 10.41 -6.52 -25.93
N ALA A 52 11.46 -5.81 -26.32
CA ALA A 52 12.81 -6.30 -26.13
C ALA A 52 12.99 -6.52 -24.62
N SER A 53 13.41 -7.71 -24.26
CA SER A 53 13.73 -8.04 -22.87
C SER A 53 14.75 -7.03 -22.36
N GLY A 54 14.31 -5.99 -21.65
CA GLY A 54 15.22 -5.02 -21.04
C GLY A 54 14.78 -3.58 -20.88
N SER A 55 13.55 -3.18 -21.26
CA SER A 55 13.10 -1.79 -21.06
C SER A 55 11.58 -1.66 -20.94
N ASP A 56 10.98 -2.51 -20.13
CA ASP A 56 9.60 -2.29 -19.78
C ASP A 56 9.53 -1.26 -18.66
N GLY A 57 8.92 -0.09 -18.95
CA GLY A 57 8.23 0.70 -17.94
C GLY A 57 7.01 -0.10 -17.44
N GLY A 58 7.14 -1.40 -17.43
CA GLY A 58 6.24 -2.37 -16.88
C GLY A 58 6.43 -2.43 -15.39
N ALA A 59 5.41 -2.82 -14.70
CA ALA A 59 5.42 -3.20 -13.32
C ALA A 59 6.80 -3.76 -12.96
N VAL A 60 7.50 -3.07 -12.05
CA VAL A 60 8.72 -3.61 -11.48
C VAL A 60 8.26 -4.91 -10.89
N ASP A 61 8.55 -6.02 -11.60
CA ASP A 61 8.56 -7.31 -10.99
C ASP A 61 9.29 -7.10 -9.68
N GLY A 62 8.64 -7.42 -8.56
CA GLY A 62 9.25 -7.28 -7.24
C GLY A 62 10.52 -8.08 -7.10
N SER A 63 11.39 -8.02 -8.10
CA SER A 63 12.74 -8.56 -8.12
C SER A 63 13.55 -7.72 -7.15
N ILE A 64 13.37 -8.08 -5.97
CA ILE A 64 14.20 -8.23 -4.81
C ILE A 64 15.46 -7.38 -4.91
N ASN A 65 15.36 -6.15 -4.41
CA ASN A 65 16.54 -5.40 -3.98
C ASN A 65 16.94 -5.73 -2.53
N ALA A 66 16.40 -6.80 -1.95
CA ALA A 66 16.89 -7.29 -0.67
C ALA A 66 18.13 -8.17 -0.93
N ASN A 67 19.24 -7.87 -0.24
CA ASN A 67 20.48 -8.63 -0.32
C ASN A 67 20.44 -9.94 0.48
N CYS A 68 19.26 -10.56 0.59
CA CYS A 68 19.04 -11.76 1.38
C CYS A 68 18.16 -12.77 0.63
N THR A 69 18.29 -14.05 0.99
CA THR A 69 17.38 -15.11 0.53
C THR A 69 16.28 -15.30 1.58
N PRO A 70 15.00 -15.18 1.22
CA PRO A 70 13.89 -15.43 2.15
C PRO A 70 13.97 -16.83 2.77
N ASP A 71 13.74 -16.90 4.06
CA ASP A 71 13.73 -18.15 4.85
C ASP A 71 12.37 -18.41 5.54
N VAL A 72 11.45 -17.46 5.47
CA VAL A 72 10.07 -17.60 5.95
C VAL A 72 9.11 -17.15 4.86
N GLU A 73 8.07 -17.95 4.60
CA GLU A 73 7.01 -17.63 3.65
C GLU A 73 5.68 -17.51 4.39
N LEU A 74 5.07 -16.32 4.30
CA LEU A 74 3.78 -16.00 4.90
C LEU A 74 2.73 -16.03 3.78
N ALA A 75 2.26 -17.23 3.43
CA ALA A 75 1.23 -17.46 2.43
C ALA A 75 0.17 -18.42 2.98
N SER A 76 -1.07 -18.27 2.51
CA SER A 76 -2.13 -19.22 2.87
C SER A 76 -1.80 -20.63 2.34
N PRO A 77 -2.06 -21.68 3.12
CA PRO A 77 -2.03 -23.06 2.60
C PRO A 77 -3.13 -23.28 1.56
N ASP A 78 -4.24 -22.56 1.67
CA ASP A 78 -5.39 -22.68 0.80
C ASP A 78 -5.38 -21.61 -0.30
N THR A 79 -5.85 -21.99 -1.48
CA THR A 79 -6.07 -21.05 -2.58
C THR A 79 -7.38 -20.29 -2.36
N TRP A 80 -7.32 -18.96 -2.43
CA TRP A 80 -8.52 -18.13 -2.48
C TRP A 80 -9.10 -18.14 -3.89
N THR A 81 -10.41 -18.22 -4.00
CA THR A 81 -11.14 -18.05 -5.27
C THR A 81 -12.06 -16.86 -5.12
N GLN A 82 -11.89 -15.85 -5.95
CA GLN A 82 -12.71 -14.64 -5.89
C GLN A 82 -14.14 -14.94 -6.34
N PRO A 83 -15.16 -14.51 -5.56
CA PRO A 83 -16.55 -14.56 -5.99
C PRO A 83 -16.78 -13.73 -7.26
N THR A 84 -17.66 -14.21 -8.14
CA THR A 84 -17.94 -13.54 -9.43
C THR A 84 -18.80 -12.28 -9.31
N ASP A 85 -19.43 -12.09 -8.16
CA ASP A 85 -20.32 -10.98 -7.85
C ASP A 85 -19.65 -9.88 -6.98
N SER A 86 -18.38 -10.08 -6.61
CA SER A 86 -17.63 -9.11 -5.84
C SER A 86 -16.48 -8.52 -6.66
N ALA A 87 -16.41 -7.20 -6.69
CA ALA A 87 -15.34 -6.46 -7.35
C ALA A 87 -14.26 -5.97 -6.36
N ASP A 88 -14.53 -6.00 -5.06
CA ASP A 88 -13.69 -5.36 -4.04
C ASP A 88 -13.77 -6.16 -2.73
N ASP A 89 -12.77 -7.02 -2.47
CA ASP A 89 -12.74 -7.95 -1.34
C ASP A 89 -11.49 -7.77 -0.48
N TYR A 90 -11.66 -7.79 0.83
CA TYR A 90 -10.57 -7.89 1.82
C TYR A 90 -10.59 -9.27 2.45
N ILE A 91 -9.51 -10.00 2.28
CA ILE A 91 -9.37 -11.38 2.75
C ILE A 91 -8.15 -11.48 3.66
N CYS A 92 -8.39 -11.99 4.87
CA CYS A 92 -7.34 -12.24 5.85
C CYS A 92 -7.11 -13.73 6.05
N TYR A 93 -5.87 -14.08 6.37
CA TYR A 93 -5.48 -15.39 6.90
C TYR A 93 -4.29 -15.27 7.83
N GLY A 94 -4.26 -16.11 8.85
CA GLY A 94 -3.16 -16.19 9.81
C GLY A 94 -2.06 -17.12 9.35
N VAL A 95 -0.83 -16.79 9.71
CA VAL A 95 0.34 -17.67 9.55
C VAL A 95 1.14 -17.64 10.85
N ASP A 96 1.24 -18.80 11.48
CA ASP A 96 2.05 -18.98 12.69
C ASP A 96 3.46 -19.42 12.27
N VAL A 97 4.45 -18.70 12.72
CA VAL A 97 5.87 -19.03 12.49
C VAL A 97 6.45 -19.54 13.82
N PRO A 98 6.70 -20.86 13.95
CA PRO A 98 7.37 -21.40 15.13
C PRO A 98 8.78 -20.80 15.25
N VAL A 99 9.07 -20.17 16.37
CA VAL A 99 10.36 -19.56 16.67
C VAL A 99 10.94 -20.28 17.87
N THR A 100 11.98 -21.09 17.66
CA THR A 100 12.64 -21.87 18.72
C THR A 100 13.71 -21.09 19.47
N GLU A 101 14.15 -19.99 18.88
CA GLU A 101 15.13 -19.05 19.43
C GLU A 101 14.75 -17.63 19.04
N LYS A 102 15.22 -16.62 19.77
CA LYS A 102 14.95 -15.21 19.42
C LYS A 102 15.48 -14.91 18.02
N ARG A 103 14.62 -14.35 17.17
CA ARG A 103 14.92 -13.95 15.79
C ARG A 103 14.39 -12.55 15.51
N GLN A 104 14.89 -11.95 14.45
CA GLN A 104 14.32 -10.71 13.90
C GLN A 104 14.08 -10.87 12.41
N ALA A 105 12.93 -10.39 11.92
CA ALA A 105 12.71 -10.17 10.49
C ALA A 105 13.49 -8.92 10.07
N ILE A 106 14.28 -9.06 9.02
CA ILE A 106 15.20 -8.03 8.53
C ILE A 106 14.88 -7.54 7.13
N ALA A 107 14.04 -8.26 6.40
CA ALA A 107 13.52 -7.81 5.11
C ALA A 107 12.14 -8.40 4.84
N PHE A 108 11.34 -7.65 4.09
CA PHE A 108 9.99 -7.98 3.65
C PHE A 108 9.93 -7.96 2.12
N LEU A 109 9.48 -9.04 1.52
CA LEU A 109 9.42 -9.21 0.08
C LEU A 109 7.99 -9.55 -0.35
N PRO A 110 7.38 -8.77 -1.24
CA PRO A 110 6.04 -9.09 -1.75
C PRO A 110 6.07 -10.37 -2.59
N ARG A 111 5.10 -11.23 -2.37
CA ARG A 111 4.88 -12.44 -3.14
C ARG A 111 3.51 -12.36 -3.79
N ILE A 112 3.46 -11.89 -5.03
CA ILE A 112 2.21 -11.65 -5.76
C ILE A 112 1.99 -12.77 -6.77
N ASP A 113 0.95 -13.56 -6.54
CA ASP A 113 0.57 -14.68 -7.40
C ASP A 113 -0.33 -14.19 -8.55
N ASN A 114 -1.44 -13.50 -8.26
CA ASN A 114 -2.35 -13.01 -9.28
C ASN A 114 -2.38 -11.48 -9.37
N LYS A 115 -1.49 -10.93 -10.19
CA LYS A 115 -1.39 -9.47 -10.45
C LYS A 115 -2.63 -8.86 -11.12
N GLN A 116 -3.60 -9.67 -11.57
CA GLN A 116 -4.79 -9.16 -12.27
C GLN A 116 -5.87 -8.67 -11.30
N ILE A 117 -5.88 -9.20 -10.09
CA ILE A 117 -6.90 -8.90 -9.07
C ILE A 117 -6.31 -8.45 -7.73
N VAL A 118 -5.04 -8.76 -7.43
CA VAL A 118 -4.39 -8.30 -6.18
C VAL A 118 -4.04 -6.83 -6.31
N HIS A 119 -4.67 -5.99 -5.46
CA HIS A 119 -4.42 -4.56 -5.43
C HIS A 119 -3.39 -4.18 -4.36
N HIS A 120 -3.55 -4.65 -3.11
CA HIS A 120 -2.52 -4.47 -2.10
C HIS A 120 -2.50 -5.61 -1.08
N ILE A 121 -1.39 -5.71 -0.34
CA ILE A 121 -1.20 -6.64 0.77
C ILE A 121 -0.76 -5.83 1.99
N LEU A 122 -1.38 -6.11 3.14
CA LEU A 122 -0.91 -5.66 4.43
C LEU A 122 -0.46 -6.86 5.26
N LEU A 123 0.65 -6.70 5.97
CA LEU A 123 1.18 -7.67 6.90
C LEU A 123 1.09 -7.12 8.31
N PHE A 124 0.49 -7.91 9.19
CA PHE A 124 0.35 -7.58 10.61
C PHE A 124 1.06 -8.60 11.49
N GLN A 125 1.57 -8.13 12.62
CA GLN A 125 1.81 -8.98 13.80
C GLN A 125 0.53 -9.01 14.66
N ALA A 126 0.11 -10.22 15.06
CA ALA A 126 -1.01 -10.43 15.94
C ALA A 126 -0.53 -10.97 17.30
N PRO A 127 -1.22 -10.67 18.41
CA PRO A 127 -0.83 -11.15 19.74
C PRO A 127 -1.18 -12.64 19.97
N LYS A 128 -1.95 -13.24 19.08
CA LYS A 128 -2.42 -14.63 19.14
C LYS A 128 -2.63 -15.19 17.74
N ALA A 129 -2.71 -16.52 17.65
CA ALA A 129 -3.01 -17.22 16.42
C ALA A 129 -4.35 -16.78 15.80
N VAL A 130 -4.35 -16.64 14.48
CA VAL A 130 -5.52 -16.36 13.64
C VAL A 130 -5.70 -17.53 12.67
N SER A 131 -6.94 -17.79 12.24
CA SER A 131 -7.22 -18.87 11.29
C SER A 131 -6.38 -18.75 10.02
N SER A 132 -5.74 -19.83 9.61
CA SER A 132 -5.00 -19.89 8.35
C SER A 132 -5.90 -19.98 7.12
N LYS A 133 -7.20 -20.27 7.32
CA LYS A 133 -8.17 -20.33 6.22
C LYS A 133 -8.54 -18.91 5.78
N PRO A 134 -8.40 -18.58 4.48
CA PRO A 134 -8.80 -17.29 3.95
C PRO A 134 -10.27 -16.98 4.23
N ALA A 135 -10.55 -15.81 4.77
CA ALA A 135 -11.90 -15.35 5.09
C ALA A 135 -12.00 -13.84 4.97
N SER A 136 -13.20 -13.32 4.69
CA SER A 136 -13.44 -11.87 4.67
C SER A 136 -13.10 -11.26 6.02
N CYS A 137 -12.47 -10.11 5.97
CA CYS A 137 -12.08 -9.33 7.15
C CYS A 137 -12.26 -7.83 6.90
N ALA A 138 -12.32 -7.05 7.97
CA ALA A 138 -12.26 -5.61 7.85
C ALA A 138 -10.83 -5.17 7.48
N PHE A 139 -10.71 -4.07 6.79
CA PHE A 139 -9.42 -3.42 6.58
C PHE A 139 -8.78 -3.06 7.94
N GLY A 140 -7.45 -3.07 7.98
CA GLY A 140 -6.72 -2.82 9.23
C GLY A 140 -6.83 -3.93 10.26
N GLY A 141 -7.66 -4.94 10.01
CA GLY A 141 -7.80 -6.12 10.86
C GLY A 141 -8.38 -5.81 12.25
N GLU A 142 -7.99 -6.62 13.23
CA GLU A 142 -8.39 -6.41 14.63
C GLU A 142 -7.57 -5.25 15.26
N ARG A 143 -8.13 -4.59 16.25
CA ARG A 143 -7.50 -3.41 16.90
C ARG A 143 -6.17 -3.68 17.55
N ASP A 144 -5.89 -4.93 17.92
CA ASP A 144 -4.66 -5.37 18.55
C ASP A 144 -3.62 -5.91 17.55
N TRP A 145 -3.95 -5.95 16.26
CA TRP A 145 -2.99 -6.28 15.21
C TRP A 145 -2.14 -5.06 14.88
N LYS A 146 -0.86 -5.29 14.70
CA LYS A 146 0.11 -4.26 14.40
C LYS A 146 0.60 -4.37 12.96
N ILE A 147 0.34 -3.37 12.15
CA ILE A 147 0.86 -3.31 10.79
C ILE A 147 2.39 -3.19 10.83
N ILE A 148 3.07 -4.02 10.05
CA ILE A 148 4.53 -4.02 9.97
C ILE A 148 5.06 -3.88 8.55
N TYR A 149 4.23 -4.18 7.54
CA TYR A 149 4.59 -4.01 6.14
C TYR A 149 3.33 -3.85 5.28
N GLY A 150 3.45 -3.12 4.18
CA GLY A 150 2.43 -3.00 3.15
C GLY A 150 3.05 -3.07 1.77
N TRP A 151 2.31 -3.65 0.83
CA TRP A 151 2.64 -3.63 -0.59
C TRP A 151 1.42 -3.20 -1.40
N ALA A 152 1.66 -2.37 -2.40
CA ALA A 152 0.71 -2.02 -3.46
C ALA A 152 1.47 -2.01 -4.80
N PRO A 153 0.79 -1.94 -5.97
CA PRO A 153 1.47 -1.87 -7.26
C PRO A 153 2.55 -0.78 -7.27
N GLY A 154 3.72 -1.11 -7.81
CA GLY A 154 4.92 -0.25 -7.73
C GLY A 154 5.75 -0.41 -6.46
N GLY A 155 5.20 -1.06 -5.42
CA GLY A 155 5.91 -1.36 -4.18
C GLY A 155 7.03 -2.38 -4.39
N GLN A 156 8.10 -2.23 -3.61
CA GLN A 156 9.30 -3.06 -3.68
C GLN A 156 9.52 -3.80 -2.35
N ALA A 157 10.50 -4.70 -2.34
CA ALA A 157 11.03 -5.27 -1.11
C ALA A 157 11.62 -4.16 -0.22
N VAL A 158 11.51 -4.33 1.08
CA VAL A 158 12.11 -3.43 2.08
C VAL A 158 13.07 -4.23 2.93
N GLU A 159 14.32 -3.79 2.99
CA GLU A 159 15.35 -4.33 3.88
C GLU A 159 15.71 -3.28 4.94
N LEU A 160 15.76 -3.71 6.19
CA LEU A 160 16.16 -2.84 7.29
C LEU A 160 17.69 -2.72 7.38
N PRO A 161 18.19 -1.59 7.89
CA PRO A 161 19.62 -1.41 8.11
C PRO A 161 20.17 -2.41 9.15
N PRO A 162 21.50 -2.65 9.17
CA PRO A 162 22.12 -3.65 10.06
C PRO A 162 21.87 -3.43 11.55
N GLU A 163 21.44 -2.22 11.93
CA GLU A 163 21.19 -1.82 13.32
C GLU A 163 19.81 -2.26 13.83
N ALA A 164 18.88 -2.68 12.95
CA ALA A 164 17.50 -2.89 13.34
C ALA A 164 16.85 -4.13 12.71
N GLY A 165 15.87 -4.71 13.38
CA GLY A 165 15.03 -5.80 12.89
C GLY A 165 13.72 -5.87 13.64
N PHE A 166 12.66 -6.39 13.02
CA PHE A 166 11.38 -6.61 13.68
C PHE A 166 11.46 -7.84 14.57
N PRO A 167 11.17 -7.75 15.87
CA PRO A 167 11.32 -8.87 16.78
C PRO A 167 10.34 -10.01 16.44
N MET A 168 10.82 -11.23 16.52
CA MET A 168 10.07 -12.46 16.39
C MET A 168 10.30 -13.29 17.67
N ASP A 169 9.34 -13.26 18.57
CA ASP A 169 9.40 -13.96 19.84
C ASP A 169 8.58 -15.26 19.78
N ALA A 170 9.04 -16.28 20.47
CA ALA A 170 8.42 -17.60 20.70
C ALA A 170 7.53 -18.09 19.57
N THR A 171 6.31 -18.09 19.43
CA THR A 171 5.53 -18.28 18.20
C THR A 171 5.13 -16.91 17.68
N ALA A 172 5.68 -16.53 16.54
CA ALA A 172 5.30 -15.27 15.87
C ALA A 172 4.01 -15.48 15.08
N HIS A 173 2.97 -14.77 15.47
CA HIS A 173 1.68 -14.79 14.79
C HIS A 173 1.60 -13.65 13.79
N TYR A 174 1.45 -13.99 12.52
CA TYR A 174 1.25 -13.02 11.44
C TYR A 174 -0.14 -13.13 10.87
N VAL A 175 -0.64 -12.02 10.34
CA VAL A 175 -1.85 -12.00 9.52
C VAL A 175 -1.52 -11.29 8.22
N VAL A 176 -1.84 -11.95 7.13
CA VAL A 176 -1.78 -11.34 5.79
C VAL A 176 -3.19 -10.95 5.40
N GLN A 177 -3.38 -9.69 5.06
CA GLN A 177 -4.59 -9.18 4.44
C GLN A 177 -4.30 -8.90 2.98
N VAL A 178 -5.08 -9.49 2.09
CA VAL A 178 -5.02 -9.22 0.65
C VAL A 178 -6.28 -8.46 0.26
N HIS A 179 -6.09 -7.31 -0.38
CA HIS A 179 -7.15 -6.56 -1.03
C HIS A 179 -7.21 -6.96 -2.50
N TYR A 180 -8.32 -7.50 -2.90
CA TYR A 180 -8.62 -7.85 -4.29
C TYR A 180 -9.47 -6.76 -4.92
N ASN A 181 -9.03 -6.24 -6.06
CA ASN A 181 -9.81 -5.33 -6.90
C ASN A 181 -10.02 -5.98 -8.27
N ASN A 182 -11.20 -6.51 -8.50
CA ASN A 182 -11.61 -7.14 -9.77
C ASN A 182 -12.62 -6.29 -10.53
N ALA A 183 -12.37 -4.99 -10.65
CA ALA A 183 -13.24 -4.06 -11.38
C ALA A 183 -13.48 -4.47 -12.84
N ARG A 184 -12.63 -5.35 -13.40
CA ARG A 184 -12.79 -5.91 -14.76
C ARG A 184 -13.77 -7.06 -14.85
N GLY A 185 -14.27 -7.58 -13.73
CA GLY A 185 -15.20 -8.70 -13.67
C GLY A 185 -14.62 -10.02 -14.23
N LEU A 186 -13.32 -10.26 -13.99
CA LEU A 186 -12.67 -11.50 -14.45
C LEU A 186 -13.23 -12.68 -13.67
N VAL A 187 -13.59 -13.76 -14.38
CA VAL A 187 -14.20 -14.96 -13.81
C VAL A 187 -13.15 -16.01 -13.47
N GLY A 188 -13.37 -16.79 -12.41
CA GLY A 188 -12.53 -17.93 -12.03
C GLY A 188 -11.12 -17.52 -11.56
N GLN A 189 -10.96 -16.32 -11.04
CA GLN A 189 -9.69 -15.85 -10.53
C GLN A 189 -9.36 -16.52 -9.21
N THR A 190 -8.14 -17.01 -9.12
CA THR A 190 -7.58 -17.62 -7.90
C THR A 190 -6.30 -16.92 -7.49
N ASP A 191 -5.97 -16.95 -6.20
CA ASP A 191 -4.77 -16.30 -5.67
C ASP A 191 -4.23 -17.01 -4.41
N ARG A 192 -2.90 -16.93 -4.25
CA ARG A 192 -2.15 -17.32 -3.06
C ARG A 192 -1.04 -16.31 -2.74
N SER A 193 -1.31 -15.04 -2.97
CA SER A 193 -0.37 -13.97 -2.63
C SER A 193 -0.07 -13.91 -1.14
N GLY A 194 1.07 -13.34 -0.80
CA GLY A 194 1.53 -13.22 0.57
C GLY A 194 2.81 -12.38 0.67
N VAL A 195 3.58 -12.61 1.73
CA VAL A 195 4.84 -11.92 2.00
C VAL A 195 5.90 -12.94 2.36
N SER A 196 7.10 -12.82 1.82
CA SER A 196 8.26 -13.58 2.25
C SER A 196 9.14 -12.73 3.17
N LEU A 197 9.74 -13.33 4.18
CA LEU A 197 10.65 -12.66 5.11
C LEU A 197 12.06 -13.21 4.97
N CYS A 198 13.04 -12.32 5.11
CA CYS A 198 14.37 -12.74 5.55
C CYS A 198 14.46 -12.54 7.05
N THR A 199 14.97 -13.54 7.76
CA THR A 199 15.12 -13.47 9.21
C THR A 199 16.56 -13.73 9.64
N THR A 200 16.89 -13.35 10.87
CA THR A 200 18.22 -13.61 11.46
C THR A 200 18.11 -13.95 12.94
N ASN A 201 18.94 -14.89 13.40
CA ASN A 201 19.18 -15.14 14.82
C ASN A 201 20.39 -14.37 15.38
N LYS A 202 21.15 -13.70 14.49
CA LYS A 202 22.13 -12.68 14.91
C LYS A 202 21.40 -11.40 15.24
N ILE A 203 20.93 -11.29 16.48
CA ILE A 203 20.06 -10.20 16.92
C ILE A 203 20.75 -8.86 16.73
N ARG A 204 20.09 -7.98 15.97
CA ARG A 204 20.50 -6.59 15.76
C ARG A 204 20.19 -5.77 17.02
N PRO A 205 20.94 -4.68 17.28
CA PRO A 205 20.84 -3.95 18.56
C PRO A 205 19.49 -3.30 18.83
N ASN A 206 18.70 -2.99 17.79
CA ASN A 206 17.43 -2.31 17.95
C ASN A 206 16.27 -3.14 17.41
N ASP A 207 15.17 -3.18 18.16
CA ASP A 207 13.89 -3.62 17.64
C ASP A 207 13.28 -2.49 16.80
N ALA A 208 12.85 -2.86 15.59
CA ALA A 208 12.16 -1.97 14.66
C ALA A 208 10.64 -2.00 14.89
N ASP A 209 9.97 -0.98 14.36
CA ASP A 209 8.53 -0.86 14.39
C ASP A 209 8.02 0.04 13.25
N VAL A 210 6.69 0.23 13.14
CA VAL A 210 6.04 1.12 12.17
C VAL A 210 5.20 2.17 12.90
N LEU A 211 5.29 3.42 12.44
CA LEU A 211 4.38 4.52 12.79
C LEU A 211 3.72 5.04 11.52
N ALA A 212 2.45 5.41 11.62
CA ALA A 212 1.74 6.13 10.56
C ALA A 212 1.60 7.60 10.92
N PHE A 213 2.27 8.46 10.15
CA PHE A 213 2.13 9.91 10.24
C PHE A 213 0.99 10.35 9.33
N GLY A 214 -0.01 11.05 9.90
CA GLY A 214 -1.16 11.49 9.12
C GLY A 214 -2.42 11.69 9.96
N SER A 215 -3.59 11.42 9.39
CA SER A 215 -4.86 11.65 10.08
C SER A 215 -5.99 10.75 9.57
N MET A 216 -6.85 10.33 10.50
CA MET A 216 -8.17 9.75 10.21
C MET A 216 -9.29 10.78 10.27
N ASN A 217 -8.99 12.02 10.70
CA ASN A 217 -10.02 13.04 10.96
C ASN A 217 -10.00 14.10 9.85
N PHE A 218 -10.66 13.80 8.74
CA PHE A 218 -10.88 14.72 7.63
C PHE A 218 -12.18 14.38 6.89
N SER A 219 -12.68 15.35 6.14
CA SER A 219 -13.78 15.16 5.19
C SER A 219 -13.54 16.04 3.97
N VAL A 220 -13.67 15.48 2.79
CA VAL A 220 -13.54 16.16 1.49
C VAL A 220 -14.96 16.41 0.97
N PRO A 221 -15.45 17.66 0.93
CA PRO A 221 -16.81 17.95 0.48
C PRO A 221 -17.05 17.50 -0.98
N PRO A 222 -18.30 17.34 -1.38
CA PRO A 222 -18.64 17.06 -2.78
C PRO A 222 -18.11 18.14 -3.74
N MET A 223 -17.76 17.75 -4.95
CA MET A 223 -17.35 18.64 -6.05
C MET A 223 -16.27 19.65 -5.63
N SER A 224 -15.32 19.22 -4.78
CA SER A 224 -14.33 20.13 -4.20
C SER A 224 -12.95 19.51 -4.10
N THR A 225 -11.97 20.35 -3.78
CA THR A 225 -10.63 19.98 -3.36
C THR A 225 -10.49 20.19 -1.85
N LYS A 226 -9.64 19.41 -1.23
CA LYS A 226 -9.29 19.53 0.18
C LYS A 226 -7.80 19.31 0.36
N ASP A 227 -7.21 20.10 1.24
CA ASP A 227 -5.82 20.01 1.62
C ASP A 227 -5.72 20.12 3.14
N ILE A 228 -5.02 19.18 3.77
CA ILE A 228 -4.73 19.24 5.19
C ILE A 228 -3.23 19.10 5.45
N THR A 229 -2.78 19.75 6.49
CA THR A 229 -1.42 19.59 7.02
C THR A 229 -1.49 19.13 8.47
N CYS A 230 -0.86 18.00 8.76
CA CYS A 230 -0.80 17.38 10.07
C CYS A 230 0.62 17.52 10.62
N ASN A 231 0.75 18.18 11.76
CA ASN A 231 2.01 18.35 12.46
C ASN A 231 2.05 17.47 13.70
N LEU A 232 3.00 16.56 13.74
CA LEU A 232 3.33 15.79 14.92
C LEU A 232 4.56 16.38 15.57
N GLN A 233 4.46 16.86 16.80
CA GLN A 233 5.60 17.21 17.61
C GLN A 233 6.07 15.99 18.39
N VAL A 234 7.33 15.57 18.19
CA VAL A 234 7.93 14.45 18.90
C VAL A 234 7.98 14.75 20.39
N PRO A 235 7.34 13.96 21.26
CA PRO A 235 7.29 14.21 22.69
C PRO A 235 8.66 14.19 23.36
N SER A 236 8.80 14.95 24.44
CA SER A 236 9.95 14.84 25.33
C SER A 236 9.97 13.46 26.01
N GLY A 237 11.17 12.93 26.21
CA GLY A 237 11.37 11.63 26.89
C GLY A 237 11.36 10.42 25.95
N LEU A 238 11.15 10.60 24.64
CA LEU A 238 11.45 9.57 23.66
C LEU A 238 12.96 9.57 23.31
N PRO A 239 13.52 8.40 22.98
CA PRO A 239 14.87 8.32 22.42
C PRO A 239 14.91 9.01 21.04
N ASP A 240 16.10 9.21 20.52
CA ASP A 240 16.29 9.57 19.11
C ASP A 240 15.67 8.43 18.24
N ILE A 241 14.82 8.80 17.30
CA ILE A 241 14.07 7.85 16.44
C ILE A 241 14.67 7.90 15.04
N HIS A 242 15.20 6.78 14.59
CA HIS A 242 15.76 6.62 13.24
C HIS A 242 14.66 6.14 12.30
N LEU A 243 14.30 6.95 11.33
CA LEU A 243 13.36 6.62 10.26
C LEU A 243 14.13 5.98 9.11
N VAL A 244 13.68 4.82 8.61
CA VAL A 244 14.46 4.02 7.65
C VAL A 244 13.75 3.74 6.33
N ALA A 245 12.43 3.69 6.33
CA ALA A 245 11.65 3.53 5.11
C ALA A 245 10.25 4.13 5.30
N ALA A 246 9.70 4.74 4.27
CA ALA A 246 8.37 5.33 4.29
C ALA A 246 7.50 4.83 3.13
N PHE A 247 6.25 4.55 3.42
CA PHE A 247 5.21 4.15 2.48
C PHE A 247 4.05 5.15 2.56
N PRO A 248 4.08 6.20 1.73
CA PRO A 248 2.94 7.12 1.59
C PRO A 248 1.74 6.38 1.06
N HIS A 249 0.56 6.62 1.65
CA HIS A 249 -0.67 5.93 1.31
C HIS A 249 -1.88 6.84 1.33
N MET A 250 -2.59 6.87 0.23
CA MET A 250 -3.90 7.47 -0.01
C MET A 250 -4.72 6.53 -0.89
N HIS A 251 -5.99 6.84 -1.13
CA HIS A 251 -6.82 6.11 -2.08
C HIS A 251 -6.98 6.87 -3.42
N GLU A 252 -8.07 6.62 -4.14
CA GLU A 252 -8.26 7.08 -5.53
C GLU A 252 -8.36 8.58 -5.70
N TYR A 253 -8.89 9.29 -4.69
CA TYR A 253 -9.14 10.73 -4.80
C TYR A 253 -7.95 11.59 -4.34
N GLY A 254 -6.90 10.94 -3.86
CA GLY A 254 -5.64 11.58 -3.53
C GLY A 254 -5.02 12.28 -4.74
N THR A 255 -4.40 13.42 -4.52
CA THR A 255 -3.66 14.16 -5.56
C THR A 255 -2.21 14.37 -5.19
N THR A 256 -1.92 14.54 -3.90
CA THR A 256 -0.57 14.77 -3.39
C THR A 256 -0.47 14.28 -1.96
N ILE A 257 0.64 13.65 -1.63
CA ILE A 257 1.04 13.39 -0.25
C ILE A 257 2.51 13.74 -0.07
N SER A 258 2.83 14.37 1.06
CA SER A 258 4.22 14.65 1.43
C SER A 258 4.41 14.50 2.93
N THR A 259 5.55 13.95 3.33
CA THR A 259 5.97 13.90 4.73
C THR A 259 7.38 14.46 4.85
N THR A 260 7.56 15.41 5.77
CA THR A 260 8.85 16.10 5.94
C THR A 260 9.19 16.27 7.41
N SER A 261 10.48 16.39 7.74
CA SER A 261 10.97 16.82 9.04
C SER A 261 12.22 17.67 8.88
N LYS A 262 12.25 18.87 9.48
CA LYS A 262 13.37 19.83 9.37
C LYS A 262 13.81 20.10 7.92
N GLY A 263 12.88 20.12 6.98
CA GLY A 263 13.16 20.33 5.55
C GLY A 263 13.70 19.11 4.82
N VAL A 264 13.84 17.97 5.48
CA VAL A 264 14.17 16.68 4.84
C VAL A 264 12.88 16.03 4.37
N ASP A 265 12.87 15.58 3.12
CA ASP A 265 11.77 14.78 2.55
C ASP A 265 11.85 13.33 3.07
N LEU A 266 10.76 12.87 3.66
CA LEU A 266 10.61 11.53 4.22
C LEU A 266 9.71 10.63 3.35
N GLY A 267 9.55 10.98 2.07
CA GLY A 267 8.70 10.30 1.12
C GLY A 267 7.52 11.20 0.69
N SER A 268 7.63 11.76 -0.51
CA SER A 268 6.63 12.65 -1.08
C SER A 268 6.23 12.21 -2.49
N VAL A 269 4.94 12.30 -2.80
CA VAL A 269 4.38 12.00 -4.12
C VAL A 269 3.57 13.21 -4.57
N ALA A 270 4.11 13.99 -5.51
CA ALA A 270 3.49 15.22 -6.01
C ALA A 270 2.29 14.95 -6.94
N ASN A 271 2.33 13.84 -7.66
CA ASN A 271 1.24 13.38 -8.53
C ASN A 271 0.85 11.98 -8.07
N TRP A 272 -0.08 11.93 -7.09
CA TRP A 272 -0.51 10.67 -6.52
C TRP A 272 -1.12 9.76 -7.59
N ASN A 273 -0.76 8.50 -7.54
CA ASN A 273 -1.34 7.44 -8.36
C ASN A 273 -1.64 6.23 -7.49
N PHE A 274 -2.91 5.95 -7.30
CA PHE A 274 -3.40 4.84 -6.51
C PHE A 274 -2.84 3.48 -6.95
N ASN A 275 -2.51 3.33 -8.23
CA ASN A 275 -1.93 2.11 -8.80
C ASN A 275 -0.39 2.11 -8.83
N ASN A 276 0.27 3.07 -8.16
CA ASN A 276 1.71 3.12 -8.05
C ASN A 276 2.15 3.73 -6.71
N GLN A 277 2.39 2.88 -5.72
CA GLN A 277 2.66 3.25 -4.33
C GLN A 277 4.00 2.67 -3.87
N PRO A 278 5.13 3.32 -4.18
CA PRO A 278 6.45 2.79 -3.83
C PRO A 278 6.81 3.04 -2.36
N TRP A 279 7.69 2.21 -1.83
CA TRP A 279 8.46 2.53 -0.64
C TRP A 279 9.60 3.49 -0.97
N PHE A 280 9.84 4.44 -0.07
CA PHE A 280 10.97 5.37 -0.14
C PHE A 280 11.98 5.00 0.93
N PRO A 281 13.27 4.84 0.59
CA PRO A 281 14.32 4.73 1.60
C PRO A 281 14.42 6.07 2.34
N VAL A 282 14.56 6.02 3.64
CA VAL A 282 14.72 7.19 4.52
C VAL A 282 15.95 6.97 5.38
N ASP A 283 16.75 8.00 5.53
CA ASP A 283 17.85 8.05 6.49
C ASP A 283 17.75 9.38 7.24
N HIS A 284 16.91 9.40 8.28
CA HIS A 284 16.65 10.61 9.04
C HIS A 284 16.41 10.30 10.52
N VAL A 285 16.98 11.13 11.39
CA VAL A 285 16.80 11.01 12.84
C VAL A 285 15.90 12.14 13.33
N VAL A 286 14.77 11.78 13.92
CA VAL A 286 13.89 12.72 14.62
C VAL A 286 14.14 12.65 16.13
N LYS A 287 14.17 13.82 16.77
CA LYS A 287 14.49 14.00 18.20
C LYS A 287 13.32 14.62 18.94
N ALA A 288 13.33 14.50 20.25
CA ALA A 288 12.38 15.21 21.10
C ALA A 288 12.28 16.71 20.72
N GLY A 289 11.06 17.18 20.51
CA GLY A 289 10.78 18.57 20.08
C GLY A 289 10.77 18.79 18.58
N ASP A 290 11.27 17.86 17.78
CA ASP A 290 11.18 17.95 16.32
C ASP A 290 9.73 17.81 15.84
N THR A 291 9.44 18.36 14.67
CA THR A 291 8.13 18.24 14.05
C THR A 291 8.22 17.38 12.80
N VAL A 292 7.38 16.36 12.71
CA VAL A 292 7.11 15.63 11.48
C VAL A 292 5.80 16.17 10.90
N THR A 293 5.86 16.62 9.64
CA THR A 293 4.72 17.24 8.95
C THR A 293 4.27 16.34 7.80
N THR A 294 3.02 15.91 7.84
CA THR A 294 2.39 15.19 6.71
C THR A 294 1.29 16.05 6.12
N ARG A 295 1.33 16.26 4.81
CA ARG A 295 0.32 16.97 4.04
C ARG A 295 -0.33 16.02 3.07
N CYS A 296 -1.68 16.04 2.99
CA CYS A 296 -2.47 15.30 2.03
C CYS A 296 -3.43 16.23 1.31
N ALA A 297 -3.53 16.05 -0.01
CA ALA A 297 -4.48 16.79 -0.84
C ALA A 297 -5.33 15.83 -1.65
N TRP A 298 -6.60 16.20 -1.84
CA TRP A 298 -7.60 15.40 -2.57
C TRP A 298 -8.41 16.25 -3.52
N LYS A 299 -8.98 15.57 -4.52
CA LYS A 299 -10.01 16.11 -5.40
C LYS A 299 -11.20 15.15 -5.40
N ASN A 300 -12.32 15.60 -4.87
CA ASN A 300 -13.59 14.87 -4.89
C ASN A 300 -14.46 15.35 -6.07
N PRO A 301 -14.55 14.59 -7.16
CA PRO A 301 -15.42 14.92 -8.29
C PRO A 301 -16.87 14.46 -8.07
N GLY A 302 -17.14 13.69 -7.01
CA GLY A 302 -18.43 13.08 -6.70
C GLY A 302 -19.38 14.05 -6.02
N ASN A 303 -20.64 13.62 -5.89
CA ASN A 303 -21.72 14.38 -5.27
C ASN A 303 -21.95 14.02 -3.77
N GLN A 304 -21.12 13.14 -3.21
CA GLN A 304 -21.12 12.76 -1.81
C GLN A 304 -19.82 13.18 -1.14
N PRO A 305 -19.81 13.52 0.16
CA PRO A 305 -18.59 13.77 0.88
C PRO A 305 -17.78 12.47 1.03
N ILE A 306 -16.46 12.57 0.99
CA ILE A 306 -15.53 11.47 1.22
C ILE A 306 -14.82 11.72 2.56
N SER A 307 -14.67 10.69 3.38
CA SER A 307 -13.97 10.75 4.67
C SER A 307 -13.02 9.57 4.81
N PHE A 308 -12.32 9.51 5.95
CA PHE A 308 -11.52 8.35 6.29
C PHE A 308 -12.38 7.07 6.26
N GLY A 309 -11.85 6.07 5.60
CA GLY A 309 -12.41 4.74 5.53
C GLY A 309 -11.50 3.79 4.76
N GLU A 310 -11.96 2.57 4.61
CA GLU A 310 -11.14 1.43 4.25
C GLU A 310 -11.40 0.95 2.83
N LYS A 311 -12.54 1.32 2.25
CA LYS A 311 -12.90 0.94 0.90
C LYS A 311 -12.18 1.82 -0.12
N THR A 312 -12.03 1.31 -1.34
CA THR A 312 -11.45 2.06 -2.45
C THR A 312 -12.09 3.44 -2.65
N GLY A 313 -13.40 3.56 -2.44
CA GLY A 313 -14.14 4.83 -2.56
C GLY A 313 -14.09 5.73 -1.31
N ASP A 314 -13.51 5.28 -0.21
CA ASP A 314 -13.17 6.12 0.95
C ASP A 314 -11.78 6.72 0.74
N GLU A 315 -11.21 7.42 1.74
CA GLU A 315 -9.89 8.01 1.62
C GLU A 315 -9.01 7.80 2.84
N MET A 316 -7.69 7.87 2.61
CA MET A 316 -6.66 7.83 3.64
C MET A 316 -5.67 8.98 3.51
N CYS A 317 -4.97 9.27 4.59
CA CYS A 317 -3.86 10.21 4.66
C CYS A 317 -2.82 9.67 5.64
N PHE A 318 -1.91 8.82 5.16
CA PHE A 318 -0.86 8.27 6.00
C PHE A 318 0.46 8.13 5.26
N SER A 319 1.56 8.34 5.98
CA SER A 319 2.88 7.85 5.65
C SER A 319 3.26 6.79 6.68
N PHE A 320 3.18 5.52 6.30
CA PHE A 320 3.62 4.41 7.15
C PHE A 320 5.14 4.36 7.12
N THR A 321 5.76 4.59 8.26
CA THR A 321 7.20 4.75 8.33
C THR A 321 7.82 3.74 9.27
N MET A 322 8.73 2.92 8.77
CA MET A 322 9.55 2.01 9.58
C MET A 322 10.60 2.80 10.33
N TYR A 323 10.80 2.45 11.60
CA TYR A 323 11.71 3.16 12.49
C TYR A 323 12.33 2.26 13.54
N TYR A 324 13.39 2.74 14.16
CA TYR A 324 13.97 2.16 15.39
C TYR A 324 14.53 3.26 16.30
N PRO A 325 14.75 3.01 17.62
CA PRO A 325 14.29 1.85 18.38
C PRO A 325 12.77 1.88 18.58
N LYS A 326 12.17 0.69 18.71
CA LYS A 326 10.73 0.52 18.95
C LYS A 326 10.27 1.29 20.20
N ILE A 327 9.24 2.10 20.06
CA ILE A 327 8.59 2.81 21.14
C ILE A 327 7.67 1.84 21.92
N THR A 328 7.97 1.60 23.19
CA THR A 328 7.22 0.67 24.04
C THR A 328 6.07 1.35 24.79
N ASN A 329 5.37 2.29 24.19
CA ASN A 329 4.22 2.94 24.79
C ASN A 329 2.93 2.32 24.27
N PRO A 330 2.05 1.75 25.12
CA PRO A 330 0.83 1.09 24.69
C PRO A 330 -0.20 2.03 24.03
N GLN A 331 -0.06 3.35 24.17
CA GLN A 331 -0.87 4.34 23.46
C GLN A 331 -0.43 4.57 22.01
N TRP A 332 0.77 4.12 21.66
CA TRP A 332 1.34 4.21 20.34
C TRP A 332 1.21 2.83 19.67
N ASN A 333 0.07 2.59 19.07
CA ASN A 333 -0.09 1.42 18.22
C ASN A 333 0.57 1.70 16.84
N TRP A 334 -0.10 1.47 15.75
CA TRP A 334 0.44 1.79 14.42
C TRP A 334 0.24 3.26 14.02
N ALA A 335 -0.76 3.94 14.58
CA ALA A 335 -1.03 5.36 14.31
C ALA A 335 -0.57 6.24 15.47
N VAL A 336 -0.09 7.42 15.12
CA VAL A 336 0.30 8.43 16.08
C VAL A 336 -0.93 8.94 16.82
N PRO A 337 -0.90 9.05 18.18
CA PRO A 337 -2.03 9.55 18.94
C PRO A 337 -2.48 10.94 18.47
N ALA A 338 -3.78 11.13 18.27
CA ALA A 338 -4.36 12.42 17.84
C ALA A 338 -4.06 13.58 18.81
N ALA A 339 -3.74 13.27 20.06
CA ALA A 339 -3.36 14.28 21.04
C ALA A 339 -2.07 15.03 20.71
N ILE A 340 -1.15 14.40 19.98
CA ILE A 340 0.14 14.97 19.60
C ILE A 340 0.27 15.25 18.10
N SER A 341 -0.72 14.85 17.30
CA SER A 341 -0.82 15.16 15.87
C SER A 341 -1.94 16.20 15.66
N LYS A 342 -1.57 17.40 15.27
CA LYS A 342 -2.53 18.50 15.02
C LYS A 342 -2.64 18.74 13.53
N CYS A 343 -3.85 18.53 13.00
CA CYS A 343 -4.13 18.78 11.60
C CYS A 343 -4.91 20.08 11.41
N THR A 344 -4.53 20.84 10.41
CA THR A 344 -5.20 22.08 10.00
C THR A 344 -5.51 22.01 8.51
N ASN A 345 -6.55 22.75 8.09
CA ASN A 345 -6.78 22.96 6.67
C ASN A 345 -5.64 23.81 6.12
N THR A 346 -4.99 23.34 5.08
CA THR A 346 -4.04 24.16 4.33
C THR A 346 -4.84 25.06 3.41
N PRO A 347 -4.61 26.39 3.40
CA PRO A 347 -5.23 27.25 2.41
C PRO A 347 -4.83 26.75 1.01
N THR A 348 -5.82 26.54 0.13
CA THR A 348 -5.55 26.28 -1.28
C THR A 348 -4.93 27.54 -1.86
N PRO A 349 -3.80 27.46 -2.60
CA PRO A 349 -3.18 28.63 -3.21
C PRO A 349 -4.07 29.31 -4.25
#